data_3e2d54431979109e62f62940d1282700
#
_entry.id   3e2d54431979109e62f62940d1282700
#
_cell.length_a   1.000
_cell.length_b   1.000
_cell.length_c   1.000
_cell.angle_alpha   90.00
_cell.angle_beta   90.00
_cell.angle_gamma   90.00
#
_symmetry.space_group_name_H-M   'P 1'
#
loop_
_entity.id
_entity.type
_entity.pdbx_description
1 polymer ?
#
loop_
_entity_poly.entity_id
_entity_poly.type
_entity_poly.pdbx_seq_one_letter_code
_entity_poly.pdbx_strand_id
1 'polypeptide(L)' 'VINKNGVIILEIGYDQAYKVIKIFELLDFILVRKYNDINGLDRVLVFEIKKIKKN' A
#
# COMPACT_ATOMS: atom_id res chain seq x y z
N VAL A 1 10.35 3.19 2.98
CA VAL A 1 9.18 2.72 3.74
C VAL A 1 9.02 3.55 4.99
N ILE A 2 7.81 4.04 5.19
CA ILE A 2 7.47 4.80 6.39
C ILE A 2 6.31 4.09 7.07
N ASN A 3 6.50 3.80 8.35
CA ASN A 3 5.48 3.11 9.13
C ASN A 3 5.12 3.98 10.31
N LYS A 4 3.88 4.43 10.36
CA LYS A 4 3.43 5.31 11.41
C LYS A 4 1.98 5.02 11.72
N ASN A 5 1.70 4.63 12.95
CA ASN A 5 0.32 4.37 13.39
C ASN A 5 -0.38 3.35 12.51
N GLY A 6 0.35 2.33 12.08
CA GLY A 6 -0.24 1.30 11.26
C GLY A 6 -0.35 1.67 9.79
N VAL A 7 0.30 2.75 9.37
CA VAL A 7 0.29 3.19 7.98
C VAL A 7 1.66 2.93 7.39
N ILE A 8 1.70 2.34 6.22
CA ILE A 8 2.95 2.08 5.51
C ILE A 8 2.91 2.77 4.16
N ILE A 9 3.94 3.52 3.87
CA ILE A 9 4.08 4.23 2.60
C ILE A 9 5.27 3.65 1.87
N LEU A 10 5.04 3.11 0.68
CA LEU A 10 6.07 2.45 -0.10
C LEU A 10 6.26 3.10 -1.44
N GLU A 11 7.52 3.29 -1.82
CA GLU A 11 7.86 3.60 -3.20
C GLU A 11 8.11 2.30 -3.93
N ILE A 12 7.60 2.19 -5.14
CA ILE A 12 7.69 0.95 -5.91
C ILE A 12 8.13 1.22 -7.33
N GLY A 13 8.58 0.16 -8.00
CA GLY A 13 8.74 0.20 -9.44
C GLY A 13 7.37 0.16 -10.08
N TYR A 14 7.22 0.81 -11.22
CA TYR A 14 5.91 0.99 -11.83
C TYR A 14 5.23 -0.34 -12.16
N ASP A 15 5.99 -1.40 -12.34
CA ASP A 15 5.44 -2.69 -12.73
C ASP A 15 5.25 -3.63 -11.54
N GLN A 16 5.37 -3.12 -10.31
CA GLN A 16 5.33 -3.98 -9.14
C GLN A 16 4.11 -3.77 -8.26
N ALA A 17 3.28 -2.79 -8.59
CA ALA A 17 2.16 -2.45 -7.72
C ALA A 17 1.27 -3.65 -7.43
N TYR A 18 0.92 -4.39 -8.45
CA TYR A 18 0.01 -5.51 -8.28
C TYR A 18 0.56 -6.55 -7.31
N LYS A 19 1.83 -6.90 -7.47
CA LYS A 19 2.46 -7.90 -6.62
C LYS A 19 2.54 -7.41 -5.18
N VAL A 20 2.91 -6.16 -5.00
CA VAL A 20 3.06 -5.60 -3.66
C VAL A 20 1.71 -5.53 -2.96
N ILE A 21 0.68 -5.09 -3.67
CA ILE A 21 -0.64 -5.02 -3.10
C ILE A 21 -1.11 -6.38 -2.62
N LYS A 22 -0.88 -7.41 -3.43
CA LYS A 22 -1.27 -8.75 -3.04
C LYS A 22 -0.56 -9.23 -1.79
N ILE A 23 0.73 -8.96 -1.70
CA ILE A 23 1.51 -9.37 -0.54
C ILE A 23 0.98 -8.70 0.72
N PHE A 24 0.72 -7.39 0.63
CA PHE A 24 0.28 -6.66 1.80
C PHE A 24 -1.14 -7.05 2.20
N GLU A 25 -1.99 -7.37 1.24
CA GLU A 25 -3.32 -7.85 1.58
C GLU A 25 -3.27 -9.15 2.35
N LEU A 26 -2.31 -10.02 2.02
CA LEU A 26 -2.12 -11.27 2.76
C LEU A 26 -1.63 -11.01 4.18
N LEU A 27 -1.05 -9.85 4.42
CA LEU A 27 -0.54 -9.48 5.73
C LEU A 27 -1.54 -8.63 6.51
N ASP A 28 -2.79 -8.60 6.06
CA ASP A 28 -3.86 -7.86 6.72
C ASP A 28 -3.70 -6.35 6.62
N PHE A 29 -3.14 -5.89 5.51
CA PHE A 29 -3.12 -4.48 5.19
C PHE A 29 -4.06 -4.23 4.02
N ILE A 30 -4.58 -3.02 3.96
CA ILE A 30 -5.40 -2.62 2.83
C ILE A 30 -4.79 -1.40 2.17
N LEU A 31 -4.91 -1.35 0.86
CA LEU A 31 -4.43 -0.21 0.09
C LEU A 31 -5.46 0.92 0.20
N VAL A 32 -5.03 2.06 0.73
CA VAL A 32 -5.95 3.19 0.88
C VAL A 32 -5.67 4.30 -0.10
N ARG A 33 -4.45 4.38 -0.63
CA ARG A 33 -4.12 5.39 -1.61
C ARG A 33 -3.04 4.88 -2.55
N LYS A 34 -3.07 5.39 -3.77
CA LYS A 34 -2.08 5.08 -4.77
C LYS A 34 -1.76 6.36 -5.51
N TYR A 35 -0.49 6.67 -5.64
CA TYR A 35 -0.05 7.86 -6.33
C TYR A 35 0.73 7.49 -7.57
N ASN A 36 0.47 8.21 -8.64
CA ASN A 36 1.12 7.98 -9.92
C ASN A 36 2.07 9.13 -10.21
N ASP A 37 3.09 8.85 -11.02
CA ASP A 37 3.96 9.92 -11.47
C ASP A 37 3.31 10.64 -12.64
N ILE A 38 4.03 11.59 -13.22
CA ILE A 38 3.46 12.41 -14.29
C ILE A 38 3.18 11.61 -15.55
N ASN A 39 3.74 10.42 -15.64
CA ASN A 39 3.48 9.54 -16.77
C ASN A 39 2.35 8.55 -16.50
N GLY A 40 1.71 8.68 -15.35
CA GLY A 40 0.62 7.80 -15.00
C GLY A 40 1.06 6.45 -14.48
N LEU A 41 2.33 6.30 -14.12
CA LEU A 41 2.85 5.04 -13.63
C LEU A 41 2.78 5.01 -12.11
N ASP A 42 2.39 3.88 -11.56
CA ASP A 42 2.29 3.73 -10.11
C ASP A 42 3.65 3.89 -9.46
N ARG A 43 3.74 4.74 -8.46
CA ARG A 43 5.01 5.01 -7.79
C ARG A 43 4.93 4.87 -6.27
N VAL A 44 3.81 5.22 -5.68
CA VAL A 44 3.69 5.21 -4.23
C VAL A 44 2.40 4.52 -3.84
N LEU A 45 2.51 3.61 -2.91
CA LEU A 45 1.37 2.90 -2.35
C LEU A 45 1.27 3.20 -0.87
N VAL A 46 0.08 3.47 -0.40
CA VAL A 46 -0.16 3.72 1.02
C VAL A 46 -1.11 2.66 1.54
N PHE A 47 -0.67 1.95 2.55
CA PHE A 47 -1.46 0.89 3.16
C PHE A 47 -1.77 1.22 4.60
N GLU A 48 -2.90 0.73 5.07
CA GLU A 48 -3.23 0.78 6.48
C GLU A 48 -3.50 -0.61 6.97
N ILE A 49 -3.21 -0.84 8.24
CA ILE A 49 -3.48 -2.13 8.82
C ILE A 49 -4.98 -2.33 8.86
N LYS A 50 -5.42 -3.52 8.47
CA LYS A 50 -6.82 -3.84 8.48
C LYS A 50 -7.27 -4.08 9.90
N LYS A 51 -8.17 -3.26 10.38
CA LYS A 51 -8.64 -3.38 11.75
C LYS A 51 -9.76 -4.38 11.83
N ILE A 52 -9.65 -5.27 12.78
CA ILE A 52 -10.67 -6.25 13.01
C ILE A 52 -11.65 -5.68 14.02
N LYS A 53 -12.89 -5.62 13.62
CA LYS A 53 -13.91 -5.11 14.50
C LYS A 53 -14.18 -6.11 15.59
N LYS A 54 -14.04 -5.67 16.79
CA LYS A 54 -14.34 -6.53 17.93
C LYS A 54 -15.66 -6.13 18.51
N ASN A 55 -16.40 -7.10 18.89
CA ASN A 55 -17.70 -6.80 19.48
C ASN A 55 -17.85 -7.40 20.78
#